data_1ddc456dd9c708c4ac2ea4a4ead4de88
#
_entry.id   1ddc456dd9c708c4ac2ea4a4ead4de88
#
_cell.length_a   1.000
_cell.length_b   1.000
_cell.length_c   1.000
_cell.angle_alpha   90.00
_cell.angle_beta   90.00
_cell.angle_gamma   90.00
#
_symmetry.space_group_name_H-M   'P 1'
#
loop_
_entity.id
_entity.type
_entity.pdbx_description
1 polymer ?
#
loop_
_entity_poly.entity_id
_entity_poly.type
_entity_poly.pdbx_seq_one_letter_code
_entity_poly.pdbx_strand_id
1 'polypeptide(L)'
;MKKILISVPSYPMSGMRYLPLVWACLKSYHENFSDFKDEYEWLPPLQDAADLPKVLEQAKDIDILGLSNYMWNSKVNFKLAKEFKKRNPNCLIVCGGPEFDQLKSENFEHIDIYIPIEGEATFSQILDNVYLDIPWRDIGGIVYLDGEIKRNPALPFIKEWQYSPL
;
A
#
# COMPACT_ATOMS: atom_id res chain seq x y z
N MET A 1 -14.32 5.74 10.48
CA MET A 1 -13.38 5.85 9.33
C MET A 1 -12.24 4.87 9.51
N LYS A 2 -11.90 4.11 8.48
CA LYS A 2 -10.72 3.21 8.48
C LYS A 2 -9.46 4.04 8.21
N LYS A 3 -8.35 3.67 8.85
CA LYS A 3 -7.09 4.42 8.75
C LYS A 3 -6.11 3.75 7.80
N ILE A 4 -5.55 4.56 6.89
CA ILE A 4 -4.56 4.16 5.90
C ILE A 4 -3.22 4.81 6.24
N LEU A 5 -2.17 4.01 6.31
CA LEU A 5 -0.79 4.47 6.35
C LEU A 5 -0.04 3.99 5.12
N ILE A 6 0.64 4.88 4.41
CA ILE A 6 1.55 4.53 3.31
C ILE A 6 3.00 4.71 3.76
N SER A 7 3.78 3.67 3.64
CA SER A 7 5.22 3.67 3.95
C SER A 7 6.02 3.93 2.67
N VAL A 8 6.75 5.05 2.67
CA VAL A 8 7.60 5.52 1.54
C VAL A 8 8.97 5.95 2.10
N PRO A 9 9.66 5.12 2.90
CA PRO A 9 10.90 5.56 3.53
C PRO A 9 11.94 5.89 2.47
N SER A 10 12.52 7.08 2.58
CA SER A 10 13.56 7.59 1.68
C SER A 10 14.72 8.18 2.46
N TYR A 11 15.92 8.09 1.88
CA TYR A 11 17.08 8.77 2.44
C TYR A 11 17.13 10.22 1.94
N PRO A 12 17.40 11.20 2.81
CA PRO A 12 17.57 12.57 2.37
C PRO A 12 18.79 12.67 1.46
N MET A 13 18.63 13.31 0.29
CA MET A 13 19.75 13.70 -0.57
C MET A 13 20.01 15.19 -0.38
N SER A 14 21.26 15.52 -0.01
CA SER A 14 21.68 16.92 0.23
C SER A 14 20.77 17.69 1.21
N GLY A 15 20.23 16.99 2.23
CA GLY A 15 19.33 17.60 3.21
C GLY A 15 17.88 17.76 2.76
N MET A 16 17.55 17.40 1.52
CA MET A 16 16.19 17.44 0.98
C MET A 16 15.57 16.05 0.98
N ARG A 17 14.27 15.98 1.27
CA ARG A 17 13.48 14.75 1.14
C ARG A 17 12.65 14.79 -0.15
N TYR A 18 12.49 13.65 -0.77
CA TYR A 18 11.58 13.52 -1.91
C TYR A 18 10.12 13.70 -1.46
N LEU A 19 9.31 14.28 -2.34
CA LEU A 19 7.87 14.31 -2.14
C LEU A 19 7.32 12.87 -2.14
N PRO A 20 6.38 12.53 -1.25
CA PRO A 20 5.78 11.20 -1.19
C PRO A 20 4.74 11.02 -2.30
N LEU A 21 5.17 11.07 -3.57
CA LEU A 21 4.29 11.07 -4.74
C LEU A 21 3.35 9.88 -4.76
N VAL A 22 3.81 8.68 -4.38
CA VAL A 22 2.97 7.49 -4.33
C VAL A 22 1.78 7.69 -3.40
N TRP A 23 2.00 8.23 -2.19
CA TRP A 23 0.91 8.56 -1.27
C TRP A 23 -0.07 9.56 -1.89
N ALA A 24 0.46 10.62 -2.51
CA ALA A 24 -0.35 11.67 -3.12
C ALA A 24 -1.16 11.14 -4.32
N CYS A 25 -0.56 10.32 -5.20
CA CYS A 25 -1.24 9.74 -6.36
C CYS A 25 -2.35 8.77 -5.94
N LEU A 26 -2.06 7.84 -5.01
CA LEU A 26 -3.06 6.89 -4.53
C LEU A 26 -4.25 7.60 -3.88
N LYS A 27 -3.97 8.58 -3.02
CA LYS A 27 -5.00 9.39 -2.34
C LYS A 27 -5.82 10.18 -3.35
N SER A 28 -5.17 10.96 -4.22
CA SER A 28 -5.85 11.78 -5.22
C SER A 28 -6.72 10.94 -6.17
N TYR A 29 -6.24 9.78 -6.60
CA TYR A 29 -7.04 8.88 -7.43
C TYR A 29 -8.31 8.44 -6.70
N HIS A 30 -8.17 7.92 -5.48
CA HIS A 30 -9.31 7.47 -4.68
C HIS A 30 -10.32 8.60 -4.42
N GLU A 31 -9.85 9.80 -4.06
CA GLU A 31 -10.71 10.96 -3.81
C GLU A 31 -11.48 11.45 -5.04
N ASN A 32 -10.96 11.21 -6.25
CA ASN A 32 -11.62 11.62 -7.49
C ASN A 32 -12.52 10.54 -8.10
N PHE A 33 -12.26 9.26 -7.86
CA PHE A 33 -12.95 8.18 -8.58
C PHE A 33 -13.74 7.22 -7.69
N SER A 34 -13.57 7.25 -6.35
CA SER A 34 -14.35 6.42 -5.45
C SER A 34 -15.57 7.14 -4.88
N ASP A 35 -16.69 6.42 -4.79
CA ASP A 35 -17.88 6.88 -4.07
C ASP A 35 -17.68 6.83 -2.54
N PHE A 36 -16.65 6.13 -2.05
CA PHE A 36 -16.34 5.93 -0.63
C PHE A 36 -15.15 6.74 -0.14
N LYS A 37 -14.81 7.82 -0.84
CA LYS A 37 -13.63 8.66 -0.56
C LYS A 37 -13.58 9.23 0.85
N ASP A 38 -14.73 9.51 1.44
CA ASP A 38 -14.87 10.13 2.77
C ASP A 38 -14.84 9.11 3.92
N GLU A 39 -14.72 7.80 3.60
CA GLU A 39 -14.75 6.71 4.58
C GLU A 39 -13.36 6.37 5.13
N TYR A 40 -12.31 7.00 4.58
CA TYR A 40 -10.92 6.73 4.92
C TYR A 40 -10.20 7.94 5.49
N GLU A 41 -9.47 7.72 6.57
CA GLU A 41 -8.48 8.66 7.10
C GLU A 41 -7.09 8.33 6.55
N TRP A 42 -6.58 9.18 5.65
CA TRP A 42 -5.23 9.05 5.12
C TRP A 42 -4.23 9.70 6.07
N LEU A 43 -3.49 8.88 6.80
CA LEU A 43 -2.46 9.36 7.70
C LEU A 43 -1.27 9.96 6.91
N PRO A 44 -0.51 10.90 7.53
CA PRO A 44 0.74 11.35 6.92
C PRO A 44 1.64 10.16 6.58
N PRO A 45 2.27 10.15 5.38
CA PRO A 45 3.08 9.00 4.96
C PRO A 45 4.33 8.84 5.83
N LEU A 46 4.71 7.59 6.08
CA LEU A 46 5.97 7.27 6.76
C LEU A 46 7.13 7.46 5.78
N GLN A 47 7.87 8.57 5.92
CA GLN A 47 9.01 8.91 5.06
C GLN A 47 10.37 8.68 5.75
N ASP A 48 10.42 8.71 7.06
CA ASP A 48 11.64 8.52 7.84
C ASP A 48 11.61 7.20 8.61
N ALA A 49 12.64 6.39 8.43
CA ALA A 49 12.80 5.17 9.22
C ALA A 49 12.95 5.45 10.72
N ALA A 50 13.36 6.65 11.11
CA ALA A 50 13.42 7.07 12.52
C ALA A 50 12.04 7.16 13.17
N ASP A 51 10.96 7.37 12.40
CA ASP A 51 9.59 7.43 12.90
C ASP A 51 8.95 6.05 13.12
N LEU A 52 9.63 4.96 12.72
CA LEU A 52 9.14 3.58 12.88
C LEU A 52 8.64 3.26 14.30
N PRO A 53 9.36 3.58 15.39
CA PRO A 53 8.89 3.27 16.75
C PRO A 53 7.51 3.89 17.03
N LYS A 54 7.34 5.17 16.69
CA LYS A 54 6.09 5.91 16.88
C LYS A 54 4.94 5.30 16.04
N VAL A 55 5.21 4.95 14.78
CA VAL A 55 4.23 4.31 13.90
C VAL A 55 3.82 2.94 14.44
N LEU A 56 4.76 2.17 14.99
CA LEU A 56 4.47 0.86 15.57
C LEU A 56 3.63 0.93 16.85
N GLU A 57 3.70 2.01 17.61
CA GLU A 57 2.81 2.25 18.76
C GLU A 57 1.35 2.41 18.32
N GLN A 58 1.12 2.98 17.12
CA GLN A 58 -0.20 3.22 16.54
C GLN A 58 -0.70 2.07 15.63
N ALA A 59 0.08 1.00 15.48
CA ALA A 59 -0.22 -0.07 14.52
C ALA A 59 -1.59 -0.74 14.74
N LYS A 60 -2.10 -0.78 15.99
CA LYS A 60 -3.41 -1.37 16.32
C LYS A 60 -4.58 -0.57 15.74
N ASP A 61 -4.38 0.71 15.49
CA ASP A 61 -5.41 1.63 15.02
C ASP A 61 -5.35 1.83 13.48
N ILE A 62 -4.43 1.14 12.80
CA ILE A 62 -4.25 1.24 11.34
C ILE A 62 -4.86 0.01 10.69
N ASP A 63 -5.85 0.23 9.82
CA ASP A 63 -6.57 -0.82 9.13
C ASP A 63 -5.84 -1.31 7.88
N ILE A 64 -5.17 -0.38 7.17
CA ILE A 64 -4.49 -0.67 5.90
C ILE A 64 -3.09 -0.07 5.91
N LEU A 65 -2.08 -0.89 5.63
CA LEU A 65 -0.70 -0.49 5.46
C LEU A 65 -0.29 -0.69 3.99
N GLY A 66 -0.03 0.40 3.28
CA GLY A 66 0.57 0.38 1.95
C GLY A 66 2.09 0.49 2.02
N LEU A 67 2.80 -0.34 1.29
CA LEU A 67 4.26 -0.36 1.22
C LEU A 67 4.71 0.01 -0.19
N SER A 68 5.31 1.19 -0.37
CA SER A 68 5.98 1.57 -1.61
C SER A 68 7.39 1.01 -1.58
N ASN A 69 7.62 -0.12 -2.28
CA ASN A 69 8.79 -0.98 -2.09
C ASN A 69 9.80 -0.83 -3.22
N TYR A 70 10.97 -0.30 -2.87
CA TYR A 70 12.13 -0.10 -3.73
C TYR A 70 13.39 -0.68 -3.07
N MET A 71 14.44 -0.89 -3.86
CA MET A 71 15.71 -1.47 -3.42
C MET A 71 16.26 -0.81 -2.14
N TRP A 72 16.13 0.51 -2.00
CA TRP A 72 16.68 1.25 -0.85
C TRP A 72 15.83 1.16 0.43
N ASN A 73 14.55 0.82 0.36
CA ASN A 73 13.66 0.77 1.51
C ASN A 73 13.05 -0.62 1.79
N SER A 74 13.32 -1.59 0.93
CA SER A 74 12.75 -2.94 0.99
C SER A 74 12.91 -3.59 2.38
N LYS A 75 14.12 -3.55 2.95
CA LYS A 75 14.39 -4.12 4.28
C LYS A 75 13.56 -3.46 5.39
N VAL A 76 13.37 -2.14 5.30
CA VAL A 76 12.56 -1.37 6.25
C VAL A 76 11.09 -1.76 6.12
N ASN A 77 10.57 -1.80 4.89
CA ASN A 77 9.19 -2.14 4.60
C ASN A 77 8.84 -3.58 5.05
N PHE A 78 9.66 -4.57 4.75
CA PHE A 78 9.40 -5.95 5.21
C PHE A 78 9.46 -6.10 6.72
N LYS A 79 10.40 -5.41 7.38
CA LYS A 79 10.44 -5.37 8.85
C LYS A 79 9.18 -4.72 9.41
N LEU A 80 8.72 -3.62 8.80
CA LEU A 80 7.49 -2.92 9.18
C LEU A 80 6.28 -3.85 9.05
N ALA A 81 6.11 -4.53 7.90
CA ALA A 81 5.05 -5.49 7.67
C ALA A 81 4.99 -6.58 8.74
N LYS A 82 6.13 -7.20 9.02
CA LYS A 82 6.27 -8.22 10.07
C LYS A 82 5.83 -7.70 11.45
N GLU A 83 6.29 -6.52 11.82
CA GLU A 83 5.95 -5.93 13.11
C GLU A 83 4.49 -5.49 13.19
N PHE A 84 3.88 -5.04 12.08
CA PHE A 84 2.45 -4.76 12.00
C PHE A 84 1.63 -6.01 12.20
N LYS A 85 1.90 -7.10 11.48
CA LYS A 85 1.15 -8.37 11.61
C LYS A 85 1.22 -8.94 13.03
N LYS A 86 2.32 -8.72 13.77
CA LYS A 86 2.42 -9.11 15.18
C LYS A 86 1.49 -8.31 16.10
N ARG A 87 1.31 -7.00 15.83
CA ARG A 87 0.54 -6.08 16.66
C ARG A 87 -0.91 -5.98 16.26
N ASN A 88 -1.17 -6.09 14.97
CA ASN A 88 -2.49 -6.05 14.35
C ASN A 88 -2.56 -7.08 13.21
N PRO A 89 -2.87 -8.35 13.53
CA PRO A 89 -3.01 -9.40 12.51
C PRO A 89 -4.06 -9.10 11.43
N ASN A 90 -5.05 -8.26 11.76
CA ASN A 90 -6.15 -7.88 10.87
C ASN A 90 -5.80 -6.72 9.94
N CYS A 91 -4.67 -6.04 10.14
CA CYS A 91 -4.22 -4.99 9.23
C CYS A 91 -3.99 -5.58 7.84
N LEU A 92 -4.66 -5.02 6.82
CA LEU A 92 -4.43 -5.41 5.43
C LEU A 92 -3.12 -4.77 4.94
N ILE A 93 -2.17 -5.60 4.53
CA ILE A 93 -0.86 -5.12 4.06
C ILE A 93 -0.76 -5.27 2.56
N VAL A 94 -0.71 -4.14 1.87
CA VAL A 94 -0.62 -4.03 0.40
C VAL A 94 0.78 -3.52 0.03
N CYS A 95 1.50 -4.26 -0.80
CA CYS A 95 2.81 -3.90 -1.28
C CYS A 95 2.76 -3.56 -2.77
N GLY A 96 3.42 -2.51 -3.19
CA GLY A 96 3.63 -2.15 -4.59
C GLY A 96 5.06 -1.72 -4.83
N GLY A 97 5.47 -1.63 -6.08
CA GLY A 97 6.81 -1.20 -6.46
C GLY A 97 7.68 -2.33 -7.02
N PRO A 98 8.86 -2.00 -7.60
CA PRO A 98 9.64 -2.94 -8.39
C PRO A 98 10.43 -3.97 -7.57
N GLU A 99 10.66 -3.70 -6.29
CA GLU A 99 11.51 -4.53 -5.43
C GLU A 99 10.68 -5.58 -4.65
N PHE A 100 9.88 -6.35 -5.37
CA PHE A 100 9.11 -7.45 -4.81
C PHE A 100 9.14 -8.64 -5.77
N ASP A 101 9.73 -9.74 -5.34
CA ASP A 101 9.73 -10.97 -6.14
C ASP A 101 8.38 -11.68 -6.00
N GLN A 102 7.49 -11.36 -6.92
CA GLN A 102 6.13 -11.89 -6.97
C GLN A 102 6.05 -13.38 -7.37
N LEU A 103 7.19 -14.03 -7.57
CA LEU A 103 7.26 -15.46 -7.85
C LEU A 103 7.63 -16.28 -6.61
N LYS A 104 7.99 -15.63 -5.51
CA LYS A 104 8.41 -16.30 -4.27
C LYS A 104 7.34 -16.19 -3.19
N SER A 105 6.82 -17.33 -2.77
CA SER A 105 5.81 -17.40 -1.70
C SER A 105 6.28 -16.83 -0.37
N GLU A 106 7.58 -16.91 -0.06
CA GLU A 106 8.17 -16.36 1.16
C GLU A 106 8.00 -14.83 1.28
N ASN A 107 7.89 -14.12 0.14
CA ASN A 107 7.64 -12.69 0.13
C ASN A 107 6.24 -12.32 0.65
N PHE A 108 5.29 -13.28 0.63
CA PHE A 108 3.93 -13.09 1.12
C PHE A 108 3.76 -13.47 2.60
N GLU A 109 4.82 -13.80 3.34
CA GLU A 109 4.70 -14.20 4.75
C GLU A 109 3.96 -13.15 5.62
N HIS A 110 4.17 -11.86 5.30
CA HIS A 110 3.56 -10.73 6.02
C HIS A 110 2.88 -9.72 5.10
N ILE A 111 2.73 -10.05 3.81
CA ILE A 111 2.10 -9.22 2.78
C ILE A 111 0.84 -9.95 2.30
N ASP A 112 -0.30 -9.28 2.30
CA ASP A 112 -1.55 -9.89 1.84
C ASP A 112 -1.72 -9.75 0.33
N ILE A 113 -1.36 -8.57 -0.21
CA ILE A 113 -1.57 -8.23 -1.62
C ILE A 113 -0.31 -7.56 -2.18
N TYR A 114 0.07 -7.94 -3.39
CA TYR A 114 1.06 -7.21 -4.18
C TYR A 114 0.43 -6.64 -5.45
N ILE A 115 0.76 -5.37 -5.76
CA ILE A 115 0.34 -4.67 -6.99
C ILE A 115 1.59 -4.45 -7.87
N PRO A 116 1.73 -5.19 -8.99
CA PRO A 116 2.98 -5.22 -9.77
C PRO A 116 3.21 -4.04 -10.71
N ILE A 117 2.15 -3.28 -11.03
CA ILE A 117 2.19 -2.17 -12.00
C ILE A 117 1.51 -0.92 -11.43
N GLU A 118 0.87 -0.08 -12.27
CA GLU A 118 0.10 1.07 -11.79
C GLU A 118 -0.85 0.69 -10.66
N GLY A 119 -0.72 1.35 -9.53
CA GLY A 119 -1.39 0.97 -8.30
C GLY A 119 -2.68 1.73 -8.01
N GLU A 120 -2.89 2.88 -8.63
CA GLU A 120 -3.90 3.85 -8.26
C GLU A 120 -5.32 3.26 -8.35
N ALA A 121 -5.69 2.74 -9.53
CA ALA A 121 -7.01 2.14 -9.74
C ALA A 121 -7.20 0.86 -8.92
N THR A 122 -6.20 -0.02 -8.89
CA THR A 122 -6.23 -1.28 -8.14
C THR A 122 -6.33 -1.02 -6.65
N PHE A 123 -5.54 -0.08 -6.10
CA PHE A 123 -5.57 0.25 -4.69
C PHE A 123 -6.91 0.88 -4.29
N SER A 124 -7.47 1.77 -5.13
CA SER A 124 -8.80 2.34 -4.90
C SER A 124 -9.89 1.26 -4.84
N GLN A 125 -9.87 0.28 -5.76
CA GLN A 125 -10.81 -0.84 -5.72
C GLN A 125 -10.64 -1.71 -4.46
N ILE A 126 -9.40 -1.90 -3.98
CA ILE A 126 -9.14 -2.60 -2.71
C ILE A 126 -9.82 -1.85 -1.55
N LEU A 127 -9.69 -0.53 -1.50
CA LEU A 127 -10.34 0.29 -0.48
C LEU A 127 -11.86 0.14 -0.54
N ASP A 128 -12.45 0.28 -1.73
CA ASP A 128 -13.90 0.13 -1.93
C ASP A 128 -14.40 -1.23 -1.44
N ASN A 129 -13.71 -2.31 -1.79
CA ASN A 129 -14.05 -3.66 -1.35
C ASN A 129 -13.92 -3.83 0.17
N VAL A 130 -12.87 -3.27 0.78
CA VAL A 130 -12.67 -3.29 2.23
C VAL A 130 -13.76 -2.51 2.98
N TYR A 131 -14.24 -1.41 2.41
CA TYR A 131 -15.36 -0.66 2.98
C TYR A 131 -16.67 -1.43 2.91
N LEU A 132 -16.96 -2.02 1.75
CA LEU A 132 -18.18 -2.78 1.48
C LEU A 132 -18.20 -4.19 2.10
N ASP A 133 -17.11 -4.60 2.75
CA ASP A 133 -16.92 -5.98 3.27
C ASP A 133 -17.02 -7.05 2.17
N ILE A 134 -16.52 -6.70 0.96
CA ILE A 134 -16.47 -7.60 -0.20
C ILE A 134 -15.04 -8.17 -0.31
N PRO A 135 -14.89 -9.47 -0.64
CA PRO A 135 -13.56 -10.05 -0.86
C PRO A 135 -12.78 -9.31 -1.94
N TRP A 136 -11.51 -8.97 -1.66
CA TRP A 136 -10.63 -8.31 -2.60
C TRP A 136 -9.96 -9.25 -3.61
N ARG A 137 -10.08 -10.58 -3.43
CA ARG A 137 -9.37 -11.59 -4.23
C ARG A 137 -9.70 -11.59 -5.72
N ASP A 138 -10.82 -11.03 -6.12
CA ASP A 138 -11.26 -10.95 -7.52
C ASP A 138 -10.87 -9.63 -8.21
N ILE A 139 -10.20 -8.72 -7.49
CA ILE A 139 -9.76 -7.44 -8.05
C ILE A 139 -8.69 -7.67 -9.10
N GLY A 140 -8.80 -6.97 -10.24
CA GLY A 140 -7.78 -7.00 -11.28
C GLY A 140 -6.45 -6.37 -10.85
N GLY A 141 -5.33 -6.85 -11.42
CA GLY A 141 -4.01 -6.27 -11.20
C GLY A 141 -3.32 -6.63 -9.88
N ILE A 142 -3.86 -7.58 -9.11
CA ILE A 142 -3.24 -8.04 -7.88
C ILE A 142 -2.53 -9.39 -8.02
N VAL A 143 -1.57 -9.61 -7.13
CA VAL A 143 -0.93 -10.91 -6.88
C VAL A 143 -1.03 -11.20 -5.38
N TYR A 144 -1.39 -12.44 -5.02
CA TYR A 144 -1.54 -12.87 -3.63
C TYR A 144 -1.25 -14.36 -3.46
N LEU A 145 -1.09 -14.81 -2.23
CA LEU A 145 -0.88 -16.22 -1.90
C LEU A 145 -2.17 -16.86 -1.39
N ASP A 146 -2.58 -17.96 -2.01
CA ASP A 146 -3.70 -18.80 -1.58
C ASP A 146 -3.36 -20.28 -1.87
N GLY A 147 -2.55 -20.87 -0.98
CA GLY A 147 -1.90 -22.18 -1.22
C GLY A 147 -0.81 -22.10 -2.29
N GLU A 148 -1.09 -21.45 -3.40
CA GLU A 148 -0.15 -21.10 -4.47
C GLU A 148 -0.25 -19.61 -4.80
N ILE A 149 0.72 -19.08 -5.57
CA ILE A 149 0.70 -17.69 -6.01
C ILE A 149 -0.37 -17.52 -7.08
N LYS A 150 -1.37 -16.69 -6.79
CA LYS A 150 -2.43 -16.27 -7.70
C LYS A 150 -2.10 -14.92 -8.30
N ARG A 151 -2.41 -14.75 -9.58
CA ARG A 151 -2.25 -13.49 -10.31
C ARG A 151 -3.52 -13.19 -11.09
N ASN A 152 -4.15 -12.09 -10.78
CA ASN A 152 -5.31 -11.63 -11.54
C ASN A 152 -4.89 -10.85 -12.80
N PRO A 153 -5.71 -10.85 -13.86
CA PRO A 153 -5.46 -10.05 -15.04
C PRO A 153 -5.23 -8.58 -14.69
N ALA A 154 -4.25 -7.94 -15.33
CA ALA A 154 -3.97 -6.52 -15.11
C ALA A 154 -5.17 -5.65 -15.53
N LEU A 155 -5.40 -4.57 -14.79
CA LEU A 155 -6.30 -3.53 -15.22
C LEU A 155 -5.70 -2.76 -16.41
N PRO A 156 -6.54 -2.14 -17.28
CA PRO A 156 -6.04 -1.22 -18.29
C PRO A 156 -5.26 -0.07 -17.67
N PHE A 157 -4.22 0.38 -18.36
CA PHE A 157 -3.47 1.58 -17.92
C PHE A 157 -4.38 2.81 -17.86
N ILE A 158 -4.13 3.65 -16.86
CA ILE A 158 -4.84 4.90 -16.68
C ILE A 158 -4.47 5.84 -17.84
N LYS A 159 -5.49 6.31 -18.58
CA LYS A 159 -5.30 7.19 -19.75
C LYS A 159 -5.51 8.66 -19.40
N GLU A 160 -6.23 8.96 -18.32
CA GLU A 160 -6.58 10.32 -17.93
C GLU A 160 -5.84 10.71 -16.65
N TRP A 161 -5.07 11.79 -16.73
CA TRP A 161 -4.23 12.30 -15.62
C TRP A 161 -4.86 13.49 -14.88
N GLN A 162 -6.18 13.67 -14.99
CA GLN A 162 -6.90 14.78 -14.36
C GLN A 162 -6.88 14.72 -12.82
N TYR A 163 -6.52 13.57 -12.26
CA TYR A 163 -6.39 13.36 -10.81
C TYR A 163 -4.98 13.65 -10.29
N SER A 164 -4.05 14.08 -11.15
CA SER A 164 -2.66 14.33 -10.72
C SER A 164 -2.64 15.27 -9.51
N PRO A 165 -1.89 14.93 -8.45
CA PRO A 165 -1.74 15.77 -7.27
C PRO A 165 -0.80 16.97 -7.49
N LEU A 166 -0.23 17.12 -8.70
CA LEU A 166 0.72 18.15 -9.09
C LEU A 166 0.06 19.21 -9.96
#